data_2d0f8876cf3b9733f1d719663c9fddbb
#
_entry.id   2d0f8876cf3b9733f1d719663c9fddbb
#
_cell.length_a   1.000
_cell.length_b   1.000
_cell.length_c   1.000
_cell.angle_alpha   90.00
_cell.angle_beta   90.00
_cell.angle_gamma   90.00
#
_symmetry.space_group_name_H-M   'P 1'
#
loop_
_entity.id
_entity.type
_entity.pdbx_description
1 polymer ?
#
loop_
_entity_poly.entity_id
_entity_poly.type
_entity_poly.pdbx_seq_one_letter_code
_entity_poly.pdbx_strand_id
1 'polypeptide(L)'
;MKEITLTQEEVHKGPLILVNPRHQTAWNMPKELSTVGPGVQLQREAATLLGELMQQIGGWKSIAPVSGWRSLEEQQNIWNSSLLENGPEYTRTYVALPGHSEHQTGLAIDLGLRQESIDFICPDFPDTGVCGMFKQKAADYGFILRYPAGKEDITGIGCEPWHFRYVGIPHAKIMTENGQTLEEYTEYIRQFDSPLHPCCIRMKGRAICVSYIP
;
A
#
# COMPACT_ATOMS: atom_id res chain seq x y z
N MET A 1 12.85 -20.33 -12.85
CA MET A 1 12.36 -19.02 -13.25
C MET A 1 10.85 -19.04 -13.07
N LYS A 2 10.25 -18.01 -12.53
CA LYS A 2 8.79 -17.84 -12.47
C LYS A 2 8.44 -16.69 -13.42
N GLU A 3 7.50 -16.88 -14.29
CA GLU A 3 7.03 -15.87 -15.24
C GLU A 3 5.64 -15.40 -14.84
N ILE A 4 5.41 -14.11 -14.92
CA ILE A 4 4.14 -13.45 -14.65
C ILE A 4 3.85 -12.58 -15.87
N THR A 5 2.71 -12.78 -16.47
CA THR A 5 2.25 -11.97 -17.59
C THR A 5 1.09 -11.12 -17.11
N LEU A 6 1.19 -9.81 -17.28
CA LEU A 6 0.12 -8.86 -16.96
C LEU A 6 -0.57 -8.42 -18.26
N THR A 7 -1.88 -8.53 -18.30
CA THR A 7 -2.69 -7.91 -19.34
C THR A 7 -3.00 -6.45 -19.00
N GLN A 8 -3.49 -5.69 -19.97
CA GLN A 8 -3.92 -4.31 -19.77
C GLN A 8 -4.94 -4.17 -18.62
N GLU A 9 -5.82 -5.15 -18.48
CA GLU A 9 -6.81 -5.15 -17.40
C GLU A 9 -6.20 -5.46 -16.03
N GLU A 10 -5.19 -6.34 -15.97
CA GLU A 10 -4.58 -6.77 -14.70
C GLU A 10 -3.69 -5.71 -14.08
N VAL A 11 -3.14 -4.78 -14.88
CA VAL A 11 -2.39 -3.61 -14.38
C VAL A 11 -3.29 -2.63 -13.58
N HIS A 12 -4.60 -2.76 -13.72
CA HIS A 12 -5.58 -1.92 -13.01
C HIS A 12 -6.57 -2.72 -12.16
N LYS A 13 -6.26 -3.99 -11.87
CA LYS A 13 -7.12 -4.89 -11.06
C LYS A 13 -6.32 -5.58 -9.95
N GLY A 14 -7.05 -6.17 -9.01
CA GLY A 14 -6.44 -6.92 -7.92
C GLY A 14 -5.45 -6.07 -7.12
N PRO A 15 -4.27 -6.62 -6.76
CA PRO A 15 -3.28 -5.88 -5.98
C PRO A 15 -2.73 -4.62 -6.66
N LEU A 16 -2.79 -4.54 -7.99
CA LEU A 16 -2.29 -3.39 -8.77
C LEU A 16 -3.37 -2.34 -9.06
N ILE A 17 -4.58 -2.48 -8.53
CA ILE A 17 -5.62 -1.45 -8.71
C ILE A 17 -5.09 -0.09 -8.24
N LEU A 18 -5.10 0.89 -9.13
CA LEU A 18 -4.71 2.25 -8.82
C LEU A 18 -5.93 3.01 -8.25
N VAL A 19 -5.76 3.52 -7.03
CA VAL A 19 -6.74 4.39 -6.37
C VAL A 19 -6.00 5.63 -5.89
N ASN A 20 -6.45 6.81 -6.31
CA ASN A 20 -5.88 8.10 -5.94
C ASN A 20 -6.89 9.22 -6.25
N PRO A 21 -6.58 10.52 -6.05
CA PRO A 21 -7.52 11.59 -6.34
C PRO A 21 -8.09 11.63 -7.77
N ARG A 22 -7.43 10.99 -8.74
CA ARG A 22 -7.85 10.91 -10.15
C ARG A 22 -8.50 9.58 -10.53
N HIS A 23 -8.37 8.55 -9.68
CA HIS A 23 -8.85 7.18 -9.93
C HIS A 23 -9.69 6.71 -8.75
N GLN A 24 -11.01 6.72 -8.96
CA GLN A 24 -11.96 6.26 -7.94
C GLN A 24 -11.93 4.74 -7.81
N THR A 25 -12.07 4.23 -6.59
CA THR A 25 -12.25 2.80 -6.35
C THR A 25 -13.63 2.34 -6.79
N ALA A 26 -13.72 1.11 -7.30
CA ALA A 26 -15.02 0.46 -7.50
C ALA A 26 -15.67 0.19 -6.13
N TRP A 27 -16.99 0.38 -6.04
CA TRP A 27 -17.80 0.32 -4.81
C TRP A 27 -17.94 -1.08 -4.19
N ASN A 28 -17.24 -2.09 -4.71
CA ASN A 28 -17.36 -3.46 -4.26
C ASN A 28 -16.47 -3.70 -3.05
N MET A 29 -17.09 -4.18 -1.96
CA MET A 29 -16.35 -4.68 -0.79
C MET A 29 -15.34 -5.75 -1.20
N PRO A 30 -14.14 -5.79 -0.57
CA PRO A 30 -13.23 -6.90 -0.71
C PRO A 30 -13.92 -8.21 -0.32
N LYS A 31 -13.76 -9.26 -1.13
CA LYS A 31 -14.49 -10.53 -0.93
C LYS A 31 -14.06 -11.28 0.34
N GLU A 32 -12.83 -11.09 0.77
CA GLU A 32 -12.23 -11.86 1.87
C GLU A 32 -11.33 -10.97 2.73
N LEU A 33 -11.87 -10.52 3.85
CA LEU A 33 -11.14 -9.76 4.86
C LEU A 33 -10.64 -10.67 5.98
N SER A 34 -9.47 -10.37 6.51
CA SER A 34 -8.86 -11.03 7.67
C SER A 34 -8.40 -10.00 8.68
N THR A 35 -8.63 -10.26 9.95
CA THR A 35 -8.26 -9.37 11.06
C THR A 35 -6.74 -9.42 11.28
N VAL A 36 -6.12 -8.24 11.40
CA VAL A 36 -4.68 -8.06 11.69
C VAL A 36 -4.44 -7.33 13.00
N GLY A 37 -5.49 -6.81 13.61
CA GLY A 37 -5.49 -6.13 14.90
C GLY A 37 -6.90 -5.80 15.37
N PRO A 38 -7.11 -5.27 16.58
CA PRO A 38 -8.43 -4.89 17.08
C PRO A 38 -9.11 -3.91 16.11
N GLY A 39 -10.21 -4.33 15.48
CA GLY A 39 -10.97 -3.52 14.51
C GLY A 39 -10.28 -3.29 13.16
N VAL A 40 -9.08 -3.82 12.93
CA VAL A 40 -8.31 -3.61 11.70
C VAL A 40 -8.30 -4.85 10.84
N GLN A 41 -8.72 -4.70 9.59
CA GLN A 41 -8.84 -5.80 8.62
C GLN A 41 -8.12 -5.46 7.31
N LEU A 42 -7.61 -6.49 6.64
CA LEU A 42 -7.04 -6.43 5.29
C LEU A 42 -7.60 -7.56 4.42
N GLN A 43 -7.41 -7.49 3.11
CA GLN A 43 -7.58 -8.66 2.26
C GLN A 43 -6.71 -9.81 2.77
N ARG A 44 -7.21 -11.05 2.66
CA ARG A 44 -6.60 -12.24 3.24
C ARG A 44 -5.12 -12.39 2.90
N GLU A 45 -4.74 -12.23 1.64
CA GLU A 45 -3.35 -12.39 1.21
C GLU A 45 -2.46 -11.31 1.81
N ALA A 46 -2.88 -10.05 1.76
CA ALA A 46 -2.18 -8.93 2.39
C ALA A 46 -2.03 -9.14 3.91
N ALA A 47 -3.10 -9.59 4.60
CA ALA A 47 -3.08 -9.89 6.02
C ALA A 47 -2.08 -11.00 6.36
N THR A 48 -2.05 -12.07 5.56
CA THR A 48 -1.13 -13.20 5.75
C THR A 48 0.32 -12.74 5.64
N LEU A 49 0.67 -12.03 4.57
CA LEU A 49 2.03 -11.56 4.32
C LEU A 49 2.48 -10.47 5.31
N LEU A 50 1.55 -9.61 5.74
CA LEU A 50 1.82 -8.69 6.85
C LEU A 50 2.15 -9.46 8.13
N GLY A 51 1.38 -10.49 8.45
CA GLY A 51 1.62 -11.35 9.62
C GLY A 51 2.99 -12.03 9.59
N GLU A 52 3.39 -12.56 8.44
CA GLU A 52 4.71 -13.17 8.24
C GLU A 52 5.84 -12.15 8.40
N LEU A 53 5.72 -10.97 7.80
CA LEU A 53 6.68 -9.87 7.95
C LEU A 53 6.83 -9.48 9.43
N MET A 54 5.71 -9.21 10.09
CA MET A 54 5.69 -8.81 11.50
C MET A 54 6.27 -9.88 12.42
N GLN A 55 6.02 -11.16 12.12
CA GLN A 55 6.64 -12.28 12.86
C GLN A 55 8.15 -12.32 12.64
N GLN A 56 8.61 -12.14 11.40
CA GLN A 56 10.04 -12.18 11.07
C GLN A 56 10.85 -11.12 11.82
N ILE A 57 10.30 -9.90 11.94
CA ILE A 57 10.99 -8.78 12.60
C ILE A 57 10.68 -8.65 14.10
N GLY A 58 9.80 -9.52 14.63
CA GLY A 58 9.29 -9.38 16.01
C GLY A 58 8.45 -8.10 16.22
N GLY A 59 7.84 -7.60 15.14
CA GLY A 59 7.21 -6.28 15.06
C GLY A 59 5.98 -6.09 15.95
N TRP A 60 5.18 -7.15 16.18
CA TRP A 60 3.94 -7.07 16.96
C TRP A 60 4.08 -6.53 18.38
N LYS A 61 5.28 -6.56 18.95
CA LYS A 61 5.55 -5.99 20.29
C LYS A 61 5.58 -4.47 20.28
N SER A 62 6.03 -3.86 19.17
CA SER A 62 6.33 -2.44 19.08
C SER A 62 5.57 -1.70 17.99
N ILE A 63 4.97 -2.42 17.05
CA ILE A 63 4.15 -1.86 15.96
C ILE A 63 2.69 -2.25 16.21
N ALA A 64 1.80 -1.29 16.04
CA ALA A 64 0.35 -1.49 16.11
C ALA A 64 -0.27 -1.22 14.73
N PRO A 65 -1.21 -2.06 14.26
CA PRO A 65 -2.12 -1.70 13.19
C PRO A 65 -3.03 -0.56 13.66
N VAL A 66 -3.12 0.52 12.88
CA VAL A 66 -3.93 1.70 13.19
C VAL A 66 -5.20 1.72 12.35
N SER A 67 -5.07 1.51 11.04
CA SER A 67 -6.20 1.48 10.13
C SER A 67 -5.95 0.51 8.97
N GLY A 68 -6.97 -0.23 8.57
CA GLY A 68 -6.96 -1.15 7.43
C GLY A 68 -8.11 -0.86 6.49
N TRP A 69 -8.90 -1.89 6.15
CA TRP A 69 -10.09 -1.70 5.34
C TRP A 69 -11.07 -0.73 6.00
N ARG A 70 -11.61 0.18 5.17
CA ARG A 70 -12.65 1.15 5.54
C ARG A 70 -13.80 1.09 4.54
N SER A 71 -15.03 1.17 5.03
CA SER A 71 -16.19 1.41 4.16
C SER A 71 -16.18 2.84 3.61
N LEU A 72 -17.01 3.10 2.61
CA LEU A 72 -17.21 4.45 2.10
C LEU A 72 -17.75 5.39 3.19
N GLU A 73 -18.69 4.89 4.01
CA GLU A 73 -19.30 5.65 5.10
C GLU A 73 -18.25 6.04 6.16
N GLU A 74 -17.41 5.10 6.56
CA GLU A 74 -16.29 5.39 7.47
C GLU A 74 -15.33 6.43 6.89
N GLN A 75 -14.97 6.31 5.61
CA GLN A 75 -14.11 7.29 4.94
C GLN A 75 -14.78 8.67 4.88
N GLN A 76 -16.09 8.74 4.65
CA GLN A 76 -16.84 10.01 4.68
C GLN A 76 -16.82 10.64 6.07
N ASN A 77 -16.98 9.83 7.11
CA ASN A 77 -16.96 10.31 8.48
C ASN A 77 -15.57 10.84 8.86
N ILE A 78 -14.48 10.13 8.48
CA ILE A 78 -13.10 10.58 8.69
C ILE A 78 -12.84 11.90 7.97
N TRP A 79 -13.26 12.02 6.71
CA TRP A 79 -13.12 13.25 5.92
C TRP A 79 -13.84 14.43 6.58
N ASN A 80 -15.08 14.24 7.00
CA ASN A 80 -15.89 15.29 7.61
C ASN A 80 -15.31 15.72 8.98
N SER A 81 -14.89 14.76 9.81
CA SER A 81 -14.26 15.04 11.11
C SER A 81 -12.96 15.80 10.94
N SER A 82 -12.11 15.36 10.01
CA SER A 82 -10.85 16.06 9.72
C SER A 82 -11.07 17.48 9.20
N LEU A 83 -12.09 17.72 8.37
CA LEU A 83 -12.45 19.08 7.92
C LEU A 83 -12.80 19.99 9.10
N LEU A 84 -13.51 19.46 10.10
CA LEU A 84 -13.94 20.24 11.28
C LEU A 84 -12.78 20.48 12.24
N GLU A 85 -11.93 19.50 12.46
CA GLU A 85 -10.87 19.50 13.47
C GLU A 85 -9.59 20.16 12.98
N ASN A 86 -9.21 19.90 11.72
CA ASN A 86 -7.90 20.26 11.17
C ASN A 86 -7.99 21.27 10.01
N GLY A 87 -9.19 21.50 9.48
CA GLY A 87 -9.43 22.39 8.35
C GLY A 87 -9.14 21.78 6.98
N PRO A 88 -9.50 22.51 5.90
CA PRO A 88 -9.52 21.95 4.54
C PRO A 88 -8.15 21.67 3.94
N GLU A 89 -7.12 22.44 4.30
CA GLU A 89 -5.77 22.25 3.76
C GLU A 89 -5.15 20.96 4.27
N TYR A 90 -5.14 20.77 5.59
CA TYR A 90 -4.67 19.54 6.22
C TYR A 90 -5.43 18.31 5.71
N THR A 91 -6.77 18.41 5.67
CA THR A 91 -7.61 17.30 5.24
C THR A 91 -7.31 16.86 3.81
N ARG A 92 -7.15 17.79 2.87
CA ARG A 92 -6.81 17.46 1.48
C ARG A 92 -5.41 16.86 1.35
N THR A 93 -4.51 17.20 2.26
CA THR A 93 -3.13 16.69 2.24
C THR A 93 -3.03 15.25 2.74
N TYR A 94 -3.78 14.89 3.80
CA TYR A 94 -3.60 13.64 4.53
C TYR A 94 -4.81 12.71 4.55
N VAL A 95 -5.95 13.15 4.04
CA VAL A 95 -7.16 12.32 4.03
C VAL A 95 -7.70 12.24 2.60
N ALA A 96 -7.74 11.04 2.06
CA ALA A 96 -8.30 10.81 0.73
C ALA A 96 -9.81 11.11 0.71
N LEU A 97 -10.29 11.68 -0.41
CA LEU A 97 -11.74 11.85 -0.66
C LEU A 97 -12.46 10.50 -0.55
N PRO A 98 -13.70 10.48 -0.04
CA PRO A 98 -14.54 9.29 -0.10
C PRO A 98 -14.67 8.77 -1.54
N GLY A 99 -14.46 7.45 -1.71
CA GLY A 99 -14.36 6.83 -3.02
C GLY A 99 -12.97 6.87 -3.67
N HIS A 100 -12.01 7.59 -3.09
CA HIS A 100 -10.64 7.73 -3.59
C HIS A 100 -9.58 7.26 -2.57
N SER A 101 -10.00 6.48 -1.57
CA SER A 101 -9.12 5.93 -0.54
C SER A 101 -8.71 4.49 -0.86
N GLU A 102 -7.41 4.19 -0.80
CA GLU A 102 -6.90 2.81 -0.96
C GLU A 102 -7.38 1.87 0.15
N HIS A 103 -7.73 2.39 1.33
CA HIS A 103 -8.30 1.60 2.42
C HIS A 103 -9.61 0.90 2.03
N GLN A 104 -10.40 1.46 1.11
CA GLN A 104 -11.62 0.83 0.60
C GLN A 104 -11.34 -0.46 -0.18
N THR A 105 -10.10 -0.65 -0.66
CA THR A 105 -9.70 -1.89 -1.34
C THR A 105 -9.35 -3.03 -0.39
N GLY A 106 -9.07 -2.73 0.88
CA GLY A 106 -8.51 -3.69 1.84
C GLY A 106 -7.05 -4.04 1.58
N LEU A 107 -6.35 -3.28 0.72
CA LEU A 107 -4.93 -3.50 0.37
C LEU A 107 -3.99 -2.51 1.06
N ALA A 108 -4.52 -1.50 1.75
CA ALA A 108 -3.75 -0.50 2.48
C ALA A 108 -3.82 -0.71 4.00
N ILE A 109 -2.71 -0.42 4.66
CA ILE A 109 -2.56 -0.48 6.12
C ILE A 109 -1.79 0.73 6.63
N ASP A 110 -2.33 1.39 7.65
CA ASP A 110 -1.61 2.35 8.47
C ASP A 110 -1.06 1.65 9.71
N LEU A 111 0.21 1.86 9.97
CA LEU A 111 0.95 1.29 11.09
C LEU A 111 1.52 2.41 11.97
N GLY A 112 1.58 2.20 13.27
CA GLY A 112 2.17 3.14 14.21
C GLY A 112 3.04 2.46 15.26
N LEU A 113 3.96 3.21 15.86
CA LEU A 113 4.62 2.76 17.09
C LEU A 113 3.57 2.54 18.19
N ARG A 114 3.70 1.43 18.89
CA ARG A 114 2.84 1.10 20.03
C ARG A 114 3.18 2.01 21.19
N GLN A 115 2.22 2.83 21.57
CA GLN A 115 2.27 3.80 22.68
C GLN A 115 0.89 3.95 23.30
N GLU A 116 0.76 4.69 24.40
CA GLU A 116 -0.51 4.88 25.12
C GLU A 116 -1.60 5.51 24.26
N SER A 117 -1.23 6.47 23.41
CA SER A 117 -2.11 7.11 22.43
C SER A 117 -1.43 7.16 21.09
N ILE A 118 -2.10 6.66 20.06
CA ILE A 118 -1.61 6.68 18.67
C ILE A 118 -2.53 7.63 17.90
N ASP A 119 -1.93 8.60 17.20
CA ASP A 119 -2.68 9.45 16.28
C ASP A 119 -3.26 8.60 15.15
N PHE A 120 -4.55 8.77 14.89
CA PHE A 120 -5.25 7.95 13.89
C PHE A 120 -4.97 8.39 12.45
N ILE A 121 -4.72 9.68 12.22
CA ILE A 121 -4.47 10.23 10.87
C ILE A 121 -2.98 10.22 10.57
N CYS A 122 -2.13 10.64 11.51
CA CYS A 122 -0.69 10.75 11.34
C CYS A 122 0.08 9.95 12.41
N PRO A 123 -0.04 8.62 12.44
CA PRO A 123 0.68 7.80 13.43
C PRO A 123 2.19 7.91 13.25
N ASP A 124 2.92 7.91 14.36
CA ASP A 124 4.39 7.93 14.34
C ASP A 124 4.94 6.58 13.80
N PHE A 125 5.72 6.65 12.74
CA PHE A 125 6.38 5.48 12.13
C PHE A 125 7.77 5.85 11.58
N PRO A 126 8.80 5.94 12.45
CA PRO A 126 10.12 6.43 12.09
C PRO A 126 10.91 5.49 11.18
N ASP A 127 12.00 6.00 10.58
CA ASP A 127 12.89 5.21 9.71
C ASP A 127 13.92 4.38 10.49
N THR A 128 13.81 4.32 11.81
CA THR A 128 14.75 3.66 12.70
C THR A 128 14.10 2.52 13.49
N GLY A 129 14.91 1.72 14.16
CA GLY A 129 14.43 0.63 15.00
C GLY A 129 13.59 -0.39 14.23
N VAL A 130 12.53 -0.89 14.88
CA VAL A 130 11.64 -1.90 14.31
C VAL A 130 10.84 -1.36 13.10
N CYS A 131 10.46 -0.09 13.09
CA CYS A 131 9.78 0.54 11.97
C CYS A 131 10.70 0.66 10.75
N GLY A 132 11.98 1.00 10.96
CA GLY A 132 12.99 0.97 9.90
C GLY A 132 13.21 -0.44 9.35
N MET A 133 13.25 -1.48 10.21
CA MET A 133 13.31 -2.88 9.78
C MET A 133 12.07 -3.27 8.96
N PHE A 134 10.88 -2.83 9.37
CA PHE A 134 9.66 -3.04 8.60
C PHE A 134 9.78 -2.45 7.19
N LYS A 135 10.13 -1.17 7.08
CA LYS A 135 10.32 -0.47 5.78
C LYS A 135 11.31 -1.19 4.87
N GLN A 136 12.44 -1.64 5.41
CA GLN A 136 13.46 -2.37 4.65
C GLN A 136 12.98 -3.73 4.13
N LYS A 137 12.06 -4.38 4.83
CA LYS A 137 11.56 -5.72 4.50
C LYS A 137 10.21 -5.73 3.77
N ALA A 138 9.49 -4.64 3.79
CA ALA A 138 8.11 -4.54 3.28
C ALA A 138 7.97 -5.09 1.86
N ALA A 139 8.89 -4.73 0.96
CA ALA A 139 8.87 -5.17 -0.44
C ALA A 139 9.05 -6.69 -0.59
N ASP A 140 9.78 -7.35 0.30
CA ASP A 140 9.95 -8.80 0.29
C ASP A 140 8.63 -9.54 0.61
N TYR A 141 7.62 -8.82 1.14
CA TYR A 141 6.28 -9.29 1.48
C TYR A 141 5.18 -8.63 0.67
N GLY A 142 5.55 -7.93 -0.41
CA GLY A 142 4.59 -7.35 -1.35
C GLY A 142 4.03 -5.98 -0.94
N PHE A 143 4.60 -5.31 0.06
CA PHE A 143 4.20 -3.97 0.49
C PHE A 143 5.16 -2.90 0.01
N ILE A 144 4.62 -1.75 -0.37
CA ILE A 144 5.37 -0.53 -0.67
C ILE A 144 5.03 0.57 0.34
N LEU A 145 5.97 1.48 0.59
CA LEU A 145 5.66 2.79 1.15
C LEU A 145 4.92 3.58 0.07
N ARG A 146 3.65 3.85 0.30
CA ARG A 146 2.75 4.34 -0.76
C ARG A 146 2.94 5.82 -1.10
N TYR A 147 3.19 6.62 -0.08
CA TYR A 147 3.30 8.08 -0.18
C TYR A 147 4.66 8.57 0.33
N PRO A 148 5.75 8.32 -0.45
CA PRO A 148 7.08 8.76 -0.07
C PRO A 148 7.26 10.26 -0.28
N ALA A 149 8.14 10.88 0.51
CA ALA A 149 8.47 12.29 0.38
C ALA A 149 8.98 12.64 -1.03
N GLY A 150 8.55 13.79 -1.56
CA GLY A 150 8.93 14.29 -2.89
C GLY A 150 8.16 13.65 -4.04
N LYS A 151 7.07 12.93 -3.76
CA LYS A 151 6.18 12.32 -4.76
C LYS A 151 4.73 12.83 -4.66
N GLU A 152 4.48 13.87 -3.88
CA GLU A 152 3.16 14.42 -3.59
C GLU A 152 2.43 14.87 -4.88
N ASP A 153 3.15 15.47 -5.83
CA ASP A 153 2.59 15.90 -7.13
C ASP A 153 2.13 14.71 -8.00
N ILE A 154 2.69 13.52 -7.78
CA ILE A 154 2.34 12.30 -8.50
C ILE A 154 1.18 11.59 -7.84
N THR A 155 1.27 11.38 -6.53
CA THR A 155 0.29 10.62 -5.74
C THR A 155 -0.94 11.42 -5.39
N GLY A 156 -0.80 12.76 -5.25
CA GLY A 156 -1.85 13.68 -4.83
C GLY A 156 -2.16 13.63 -3.32
N ILE A 157 -1.31 12.96 -2.53
CA ILE A 157 -1.40 12.83 -1.06
C ILE A 157 -0.04 13.24 -0.48
N GLY A 158 -0.03 13.84 0.69
CA GLY A 158 1.17 14.20 1.42
C GLY A 158 2.05 13.00 1.79
N CYS A 159 3.28 13.26 2.24
CA CYS A 159 4.16 12.17 2.69
C CYS A 159 3.58 11.48 3.93
N GLU A 160 3.40 10.17 3.84
CA GLU A 160 2.84 9.32 4.91
C GLU A 160 3.77 8.14 5.21
N PRO A 161 4.74 8.28 6.13
CA PRO A 161 5.71 7.23 6.44
C PRO A 161 5.09 5.98 7.11
N TRP A 162 3.84 6.04 7.53
CA TRP A 162 3.05 5.00 8.17
C TRP A 162 2.17 4.19 7.20
N HIS A 163 1.89 4.71 5.99
CA HIS A 163 0.93 4.14 5.06
C HIS A 163 1.60 3.18 4.08
N PHE A 164 1.24 1.89 4.17
CA PHE A 164 1.77 0.83 3.32
C PHE A 164 0.68 0.24 2.44
N ARG A 165 1.02 0.00 1.17
CA ARG A 165 0.12 -0.59 0.20
C ARG A 165 0.63 -1.95 -0.26
N TYR A 166 -0.22 -2.98 -0.17
CA TYR A 166 0.04 -4.28 -0.77
C TYR A 166 -0.19 -4.23 -2.28
N VAL A 167 0.81 -4.63 -3.05
CA VAL A 167 0.81 -4.67 -4.51
C VAL A 167 1.26 -6.03 -5.06
N GLY A 168 1.60 -6.96 -4.16
CA GLY A 168 2.16 -8.27 -4.50
C GLY A 168 3.68 -8.27 -4.60
N ILE A 169 4.27 -9.43 -4.36
CA ILE A 169 5.71 -9.56 -4.10
C ILE A 169 6.59 -9.06 -5.25
N PRO A 170 6.45 -9.51 -6.53
CA PRO A 170 7.40 -9.07 -7.55
C PRO A 170 7.26 -7.56 -7.83
N HIS A 171 6.03 -7.05 -7.80
CA HIS A 171 5.73 -5.65 -8.09
C HIS A 171 6.31 -4.72 -7.02
N ALA A 172 6.09 -5.04 -5.74
CA ALA A 172 6.65 -4.27 -4.63
C ALA A 172 8.18 -4.18 -4.70
N LYS A 173 8.84 -5.28 -5.05
CA LYS A 173 10.30 -5.34 -5.17
C LYS A 173 10.79 -4.46 -6.31
N ILE A 174 10.19 -4.57 -7.50
CA ILE A 174 10.54 -3.76 -8.67
C ILE A 174 10.35 -2.27 -8.35
N MET A 175 9.19 -1.89 -7.79
CA MET A 175 8.90 -0.50 -7.42
C MET A 175 9.93 0.04 -6.43
N THR A 176 10.25 -0.72 -5.38
CA THR A 176 11.18 -0.28 -4.34
C THR A 176 12.60 -0.13 -4.88
N GLU A 177 13.08 -1.08 -5.70
CA GLU A 177 14.40 -1.02 -6.30
C GLU A 177 14.56 0.16 -7.28
N ASN A 178 13.46 0.55 -7.95
CA ASN A 178 13.44 1.69 -8.88
C ASN A 178 13.00 3.02 -8.25
N GLY A 179 12.62 3.05 -6.97
CA GLY A 179 12.10 4.26 -6.30
C GLY A 179 10.80 4.77 -6.92
N GLN A 180 9.93 3.86 -7.38
CA GLN A 180 8.69 4.18 -8.10
C GLN A 180 7.47 4.19 -7.17
N THR A 181 6.55 5.11 -7.43
CA THR A 181 5.17 5.05 -6.92
C THR A 181 4.35 4.03 -7.73
N LEU A 182 3.13 3.71 -7.28
CA LEU A 182 2.23 2.83 -8.03
C LEU A 182 1.83 3.45 -9.39
N GLU A 183 1.67 4.77 -9.45
CA GLU A 183 1.42 5.53 -10.68
C GLU A 183 2.56 5.36 -11.69
N GLU A 184 3.79 5.58 -11.25
CA GLU A 184 4.97 5.44 -12.10
C GLU A 184 5.17 4.00 -12.56
N TYR A 185 4.90 3.03 -11.68
CA TYR A 185 5.02 1.62 -12.00
C TYR A 185 4.02 1.16 -13.06
N THR A 186 2.77 1.62 -13.02
CA THR A 186 1.75 1.25 -14.02
C THR A 186 2.13 1.69 -15.43
N GLU A 187 2.86 2.80 -15.57
CA GLU A 187 3.41 3.23 -16.86
C GLU A 187 4.72 2.48 -17.18
N TYR A 188 5.57 2.26 -16.20
CA TYR A 188 6.85 1.57 -16.39
C TYR A 188 6.68 0.14 -16.89
N ILE A 189 5.76 -0.63 -16.33
CA ILE A 189 5.60 -2.05 -16.67
C ILE A 189 5.12 -2.26 -18.12
N ARG A 190 4.45 -1.28 -18.71
CA ARG A 190 3.98 -1.31 -20.10
C ARG A 190 5.13 -1.32 -21.11
N GLN A 191 6.33 -0.93 -20.72
CA GLN A 191 7.51 -0.95 -21.59
C GLN A 191 8.03 -2.38 -21.84
N PHE A 192 7.59 -3.35 -21.03
CA PHE A 192 7.97 -4.76 -21.14
C PHE A 192 6.87 -5.56 -21.86
N ASP A 193 6.53 -5.11 -23.07
CA ASP A 193 5.41 -5.55 -23.90
C ASP A 193 5.66 -6.88 -24.64
N SER A 194 6.74 -7.58 -24.29
CA SER A 194 7.10 -8.87 -24.87
C SER A 194 7.63 -9.84 -23.84
N PRO A 195 7.20 -11.10 -23.86
CA PRO A 195 7.82 -12.16 -23.06
C PRO A 195 9.32 -12.38 -23.35
N LEU A 196 9.82 -11.86 -24.47
CA LEU A 196 11.25 -11.93 -24.84
C LEU A 196 12.08 -10.83 -24.14
N HIS A 197 11.43 -9.79 -23.63
CA HIS A 197 12.07 -8.67 -22.93
C HIS A 197 11.33 -8.36 -21.61
N PRO A 198 11.24 -9.33 -20.67
CA PRO A 198 10.53 -9.12 -19.43
C PRO A 198 11.35 -8.28 -18.44
N CYS A 199 10.66 -7.60 -17.52
CA CYS A 199 11.28 -7.04 -16.32
C CYS A 199 11.59 -8.16 -15.33
N CYS A 200 12.85 -8.43 -15.06
CA CYS A 200 13.25 -9.53 -14.18
C CYS A 200 13.93 -9.05 -12.91
N ILE A 201 13.55 -9.66 -11.79
CA ILE A 201 14.19 -9.48 -10.48
C ILE A 201 14.67 -10.82 -9.91
N ARG A 202 15.60 -10.78 -8.97
CA ARG A 202 16.03 -11.96 -8.22
C ARG A 202 15.51 -11.91 -6.80
N MET A 203 14.77 -12.95 -6.41
CA MET A 203 14.27 -13.13 -5.04
C MET A 203 14.59 -14.53 -4.52
N LYS A 204 15.23 -14.60 -3.35
CA LYS A 204 15.59 -15.88 -2.69
C LYS A 204 16.27 -16.86 -3.68
N GLY A 205 17.19 -16.36 -4.51
CA GLY A 205 17.93 -17.16 -5.49
C GLY A 205 17.16 -17.57 -6.75
N ARG A 206 15.91 -17.14 -6.91
CA ARG A 206 15.08 -17.42 -8.09
C ARG A 206 14.83 -16.15 -8.89
N ALA A 207 14.87 -16.25 -10.21
CA ALA A 207 14.44 -15.18 -11.10
C ALA A 207 12.91 -15.19 -11.20
N ILE A 208 12.31 -14.01 -11.04
CA ILE A 208 10.88 -13.75 -11.32
C ILE A 208 10.87 -12.68 -12.41
N CYS A 209 10.19 -12.96 -13.50
CA CYS A 209 10.11 -12.06 -14.65
C CYS A 209 8.65 -11.66 -14.88
N VAL A 210 8.43 -10.37 -15.11
CA VAL A 210 7.11 -9.79 -15.38
C VAL A 210 7.13 -9.21 -16.78
N SER A 211 6.16 -9.59 -17.60
CA SER A 211 5.91 -9.01 -18.92
C SER A 211 4.49 -8.44 -18.98
N TYR A 212 4.27 -7.52 -19.90
CA TYR A 212 2.98 -6.90 -20.15
C TYR A 212 2.47 -7.33 -21.53
N ILE A 213 1.18 -7.54 -21.66
CA ILE A 213 0.50 -7.77 -22.95
C ILE A 213 -0.59 -6.71 -23.10
N PRO A 214 -0.52 -5.86 -24.14
CA PRO A 214 -1.49 -4.82 -24.41
C PRO A 214 -2.90 -5.35 -24.66
#